data_5c844458f4ec1e174ee105163a25d779
#
_entry.id   5c844458f4ec1e174ee105163a25d779
#
_cell.length_a   1.000
_cell.length_b   1.000
_cell.length_c   1.000
_cell.angle_alpha   90.00
_cell.angle_beta   90.00
_cell.angle_gamma   90.00
#
_symmetry.space_group_name_H-M   'P 1'
#
loop_
_entity.id
_entity.type
_entity.pdbx_description
1 polymer ?
#
loop_
_entity_poly.entity_id
_entity_poly.type
_entity_poly.pdbx_seq_one_letter_code
_entity_poly.pdbx_strand_id
1 'polypeptide(L)'
;MGFGNDLKYSHEALLKLQDWELRLLETVKKFMTMRIKSDKEYASTLQNLCNQVDKESTSQLDYVSNVAKSWLLIVQQTEQLSKIMKTHAEDLNAGPLHRLTVMIKDKQQIKKSYVGVHQQIEAEMFKVTKTELEKLKSSYRQLIKEVNSAKEKYKEALSKGKETEKAKDRYDKATMKLHMLHNQYVLALKGAQLHQHQYYDATLPLFLDSLQKMQEEMIKGLKGILEEYSQITSLVTEELVNVHKEIQISVEQLDPGSEYSSFLETHRTSDIEQQEIEFDTSLLEENENLQANEIMWNNLTAEGLQAMLKTVVEELIQTQQTLLNKEELVLELEKKIEESSKICERKSDIVLLLSQKQALEELKQTVQQLKCTEVKFAAQKELLQQKVQENDGKEPPPVVNYEEDARSVSSM
;
A
#
# COMPACT_ATOMS: atom_id res chain seq x y z
N MET A 1 -8.70 16.43 5.55
CA MET A 1 -8.52 15.27 6.44
C MET A 1 -8.49 14.02 5.59
N GLY A 2 -7.60 13.09 5.87
CA GLY A 2 -7.48 11.84 5.14
C GLY A 2 -6.52 10.86 5.81
N PHE A 3 -6.63 9.57 5.48
CA PHE A 3 -5.77 8.53 6.08
C PHE A 3 -4.29 8.83 5.84
N GLY A 4 -3.92 9.28 4.65
CA GLY A 4 -2.54 9.58 4.29
C GLY A 4 -1.91 10.71 5.10
N ASN A 5 -2.70 11.69 5.49
CA ASN A 5 -2.20 12.83 6.26
C ASN A 5 -2.31 12.59 7.78
N ASP A 6 -3.41 12.02 8.23
CA ASP A 6 -3.77 12.01 9.65
C ASP A 6 -3.46 10.68 10.36
N LEU A 7 -3.24 9.57 9.62
CA LEU A 7 -3.09 8.21 10.17
C LEU A 7 -1.76 7.51 9.81
N LYS A 8 -0.72 8.26 9.44
CA LYS A 8 0.59 7.70 9.04
C LYS A 8 1.16 6.68 10.03
N TYR A 9 0.91 6.87 11.32
CA TYR A 9 1.44 6.03 12.40
C TYR A 9 0.38 5.21 13.13
N SER A 10 -0.83 5.12 12.56
CA SER A 10 -2.00 4.46 13.18
C SER A 10 -2.34 3.11 12.52
N HIS A 11 -1.34 2.35 12.07
CA HIS A 11 -1.53 1.07 11.38
C HIS A 11 -2.44 0.11 12.16
N GLU A 12 -2.19 -0.07 13.47
CA GLU A 12 -3.02 -0.95 14.31
C GLU A 12 -4.48 -0.47 14.42
N ALA A 13 -4.71 0.84 14.47
CA ALA A 13 -6.06 1.39 14.47
C ALA A 13 -6.78 1.11 13.16
N LEU A 14 -6.08 1.23 12.02
CA LEU A 14 -6.63 0.87 10.71
C LEU A 14 -6.94 -0.61 10.59
N LEU A 15 -6.15 -1.50 11.19
CA LEU A 15 -6.48 -2.93 11.24
C LEU A 15 -7.72 -3.19 12.09
N LYS A 16 -7.83 -2.56 13.26
CA LYS A 16 -9.01 -2.66 14.13
C LYS A 16 -10.28 -2.12 13.44
N LEU A 17 -10.17 -1.02 12.70
CA LEU A 17 -11.25 -0.47 11.90
C LEU A 17 -11.73 -1.51 10.88
N GLN A 18 -10.83 -2.08 10.09
CA GLN A 18 -11.19 -3.07 9.07
C GLN A 18 -11.81 -4.33 9.67
N ASP A 19 -11.34 -4.77 10.86
CA ASP A 19 -11.94 -5.89 11.58
C ASP A 19 -13.35 -5.58 12.09
N TRP A 20 -13.56 -4.37 12.57
CA TRP A 20 -14.88 -3.93 13.00
C TRP A 20 -15.84 -3.86 11.82
N GLU A 21 -15.42 -3.28 10.71
CA GLU A 21 -16.22 -3.19 9.48
C GLU A 21 -16.58 -4.58 8.92
N LEU A 22 -15.65 -5.53 8.91
CA LEU A 22 -15.95 -6.91 8.52
C LEU A 22 -17.02 -7.55 9.42
N ARG A 23 -16.90 -7.35 10.74
CA ARG A 23 -17.92 -7.86 11.69
C ARG A 23 -19.28 -7.21 11.46
N LEU A 24 -19.31 -5.91 11.15
CA LEU A 24 -20.53 -5.21 10.80
C LEU A 24 -21.18 -5.83 9.55
N LEU A 25 -20.41 -6.01 8.46
CA LEU A 25 -20.91 -6.59 7.22
C LEU A 25 -21.44 -8.03 7.43
N GLU A 26 -20.75 -8.85 8.21
CA GLU A 26 -21.25 -10.20 8.57
C GLU A 26 -22.54 -10.16 9.39
N THR A 27 -22.69 -9.16 10.26
CA THR A 27 -23.93 -8.94 11.01
C THR A 27 -25.09 -8.57 10.08
N VAL A 28 -24.86 -7.66 9.14
CA VAL A 28 -25.83 -7.27 8.11
C VAL A 28 -26.21 -8.47 7.24
N LYS A 29 -25.23 -9.26 6.80
CA LYS A 29 -25.45 -10.49 6.04
C LYS A 29 -26.33 -11.49 6.82
N LYS A 30 -26.01 -11.73 8.08
CA LYS A 30 -26.80 -12.61 8.95
C LYS A 30 -28.23 -12.10 9.07
N PHE A 31 -28.41 -10.80 9.27
CA PHE A 31 -29.75 -10.19 9.33
C PHE A 31 -30.51 -10.41 8.02
N MET A 32 -29.92 -10.10 6.86
CA MET A 32 -30.57 -10.31 5.56
C MET A 32 -30.92 -11.79 5.33
N THR A 33 -30.02 -12.70 5.69
CA THR A 33 -30.27 -14.15 5.57
C THR A 33 -31.45 -14.57 6.40
N MET A 34 -31.54 -14.09 7.65
CA MET A 34 -32.68 -14.37 8.54
C MET A 34 -33.99 -13.75 8.01
N ARG A 35 -33.91 -12.53 7.45
CA ARG A 35 -35.06 -11.86 6.84
C ARG A 35 -35.57 -12.65 5.63
N ILE A 36 -34.70 -13.07 4.71
CA ILE A 36 -35.06 -13.92 3.57
C ILE A 36 -35.74 -15.22 4.02
N LYS A 37 -35.18 -15.86 5.07
CA LYS A 37 -35.80 -17.08 5.64
C LYS A 37 -37.20 -16.80 6.18
N SER A 38 -37.34 -15.72 6.96
CA SER A 38 -38.65 -15.32 7.50
C SER A 38 -39.66 -15.01 6.40
N ASP A 39 -39.27 -14.28 5.35
CA ASP A 39 -40.16 -13.94 4.24
C ASP A 39 -40.57 -15.18 3.44
N LYS A 40 -39.65 -16.15 3.23
CA LYS A 40 -39.97 -17.45 2.63
C LYS A 40 -40.92 -18.27 3.48
N GLU A 41 -40.68 -18.32 4.79
CA GLU A 41 -41.56 -19.01 5.75
C GLU A 41 -42.94 -18.34 5.77
N TYR A 42 -42.99 -17.00 5.77
CA TYR A 42 -44.23 -16.25 5.68
C TYR A 42 -44.99 -16.53 4.38
N ALA A 43 -44.31 -16.44 3.24
CA ALA A 43 -44.87 -16.77 1.93
C ALA A 43 -45.42 -18.20 1.89
N SER A 44 -44.63 -19.18 2.39
CA SER A 44 -45.10 -20.58 2.48
C SER A 44 -46.30 -20.74 3.38
N THR A 45 -46.35 -20.02 4.50
CA THR A 45 -47.47 -20.04 5.43
C THR A 45 -48.72 -19.48 4.76
N LEU A 46 -48.62 -18.33 4.05
CA LEU A 46 -49.73 -17.77 3.30
C LEU A 46 -50.22 -18.73 2.20
N GLN A 47 -49.33 -19.36 1.46
CA GLN A 47 -49.70 -20.35 0.45
C GLN A 47 -50.39 -21.56 1.08
N ASN A 48 -49.91 -22.04 2.22
CA ASN A 48 -50.55 -23.14 2.96
C ASN A 48 -51.94 -22.76 3.45
N LEU A 49 -52.12 -21.52 3.93
CA LEU A 49 -53.44 -21.00 4.30
C LEU A 49 -54.38 -21.00 3.08
N CYS A 50 -53.94 -20.50 1.93
CA CYS A 50 -54.77 -20.52 0.72
C CYS A 50 -55.11 -21.95 0.29
N ASN A 51 -54.14 -22.87 0.31
CA ASN A 51 -54.37 -24.30 -0.02
C ASN A 51 -55.29 -25.01 0.95
N GLN A 52 -55.35 -24.60 2.21
CA GLN A 52 -56.31 -25.13 3.17
C GLN A 52 -57.72 -24.65 2.86
N VAL A 53 -57.87 -23.36 2.55
CA VAL A 53 -59.16 -22.78 2.18
C VAL A 53 -59.71 -23.45 0.92
N ASP A 54 -58.87 -23.68 -0.11
CA ASP A 54 -59.29 -24.36 -1.35
C ASP A 54 -59.80 -25.79 -1.08
N LYS A 55 -59.16 -26.54 -0.15
CA LYS A 55 -59.58 -27.89 0.22
C LYS A 55 -60.89 -27.91 1.00
N GLU A 56 -61.12 -26.91 1.84
CA GLU A 56 -62.34 -26.79 2.59
C GLU A 56 -63.49 -26.24 1.74
N SER A 57 -63.23 -25.35 0.77
CA SER A 57 -64.23 -24.74 -0.11
C SER A 57 -64.78 -25.72 -1.14
N THR A 58 -64.00 -26.72 -1.58
CA THR A 58 -64.45 -27.73 -2.55
C THR A 58 -65.41 -28.73 -1.98
N SER A 59 -65.59 -28.79 -0.67
CA SER A 59 -66.48 -29.75 0.03
C SER A 59 -67.92 -29.25 0.32
N GLN A 60 -68.24 -27.96 0.05
CA GLN A 60 -69.48 -27.35 0.53
C GLN A 60 -70.29 -26.46 -0.43
N LEU A 61 -69.95 -26.31 -1.71
CA LEU A 61 -70.59 -25.26 -2.51
C LEU A 61 -71.43 -25.71 -3.68
N ASP A 62 -72.67 -26.08 -3.33
CA ASP A 62 -73.81 -25.95 -4.27
C ASP A 62 -74.40 -24.53 -4.31
N TYR A 63 -73.85 -23.57 -3.61
CA TYR A 63 -74.38 -22.24 -3.41
C TYR A 63 -73.32 -21.13 -3.63
N VAL A 64 -73.68 -20.24 -4.54
CA VAL A 64 -72.76 -19.08 -4.89
C VAL A 64 -73.16 -17.86 -4.06
N SER A 65 -72.51 -17.70 -2.89
CA SER A 65 -72.61 -16.51 -2.05
C SER A 65 -71.70 -15.37 -2.55
N ASN A 66 -72.12 -14.12 -2.50
CA ASN A 66 -71.30 -12.94 -2.73
C ASN A 66 -70.21 -12.83 -1.64
N VAL A 67 -70.48 -13.32 -0.43
CA VAL A 67 -69.47 -13.44 0.63
C VAL A 67 -68.40 -14.46 0.24
N ALA A 68 -68.82 -15.62 -0.32
CA ALA A 68 -67.87 -16.61 -0.83
C ALA A 68 -67.04 -16.08 -1.99
N LYS A 69 -67.63 -15.30 -2.89
CA LYS A 69 -66.88 -14.63 -3.97
C LYS A 69 -65.88 -13.63 -3.42
N SER A 70 -66.28 -12.82 -2.44
CA SER A 70 -65.40 -11.87 -1.80
C SER A 70 -64.29 -12.60 -1.01
N TRP A 71 -64.60 -13.68 -0.34
CA TRP A 71 -63.63 -14.51 0.34
C TRP A 71 -62.64 -15.14 -0.62
N LEU A 72 -63.12 -15.73 -1.71
CA LEU A 72 -62.24 -16.27 -2.76
C LEU A 72 -61.31 -15.19 -3.37
N LEU A 73 -61.84 -13.97 -3.52
CA LEU A 73 -61.01 -12.84 -3.93
C LEU A 73 -59.94 -12.52 -2.90
N ILE A 74 -60.27 -12.52 -1.59
CA ILE A 74 -59.31 -12.32 -0.51
C ILE A 74 -58.23 -13.42 -0.55
N VAL A 75 -58.64 -14.68 -0.71
CA VAL A 75 -57.73 -15.83 -0.81
C VAL A 75 -56.83 -15.69 -2.05
N GLN A 76 -57.38 -15.32 -3.20
CA GLN A 76 -56.60 -15.06 -4.40
C GLN A 76 -55.59 -13.92 -4.19
N GLN A 77 -55.98 -12.82 -3.56
CA GLN A 77 -55.08 -11.71 -3.23
C GLN A 77 -54.03 -12.15 -2.20
N THR A 78 -54.38 -12.99 -1.22
CA THR A 78 -53.42 -13.57 -0.28
C THR A 78 -52.44 -14.51 -1.00
N GLU A 79 -52.92 -15.29 -1.98
CA GLU A 79 -52.01 -16.09 -2.83
C GLU A 79 -51.08 -15.21 -3.65
N GLN A 80 -51.58 -14.11 -4.20
CA GLN A 80 -50.74 -13.13 -4.89
C GLN A 80 -49.71 -12.50 -3.93
N LEU A 81 -50.14 -12.15 -2.73
CA LEU A 81 -49.21 -11.67 -1.70
C LEU A 81 -48.13 -12.72 -1.37
N SER A 82 -48.50 -14.01 -1.24
CA SER A 82 -47.57 -15.11 -1.07
C SER A 82 -46.53 -15.15 -2.22
N LYS A 83 -47.01 -15.05 -3.47
CA LYS A 83 -46.12 -15.03 -4.67
C LYS A 83 -45.22 -13.83 -4.64
N ILE A 84 -45.72 -12.63 -4.32
CA ILE A 84 -44.93 -11.39 -4.21
C ILE A 84 -43.88 -11.57 -3.11
N MET A 85 -44.25 -12.04 -1.92
CA MET A 85 -43.32 -12.25 -0.79
C MET A 85 -42.24 -13.28 -1.14
N LYS A 86 -42.59 -14.33 -1.88
CA LYS A 86 -41.62 -15.32 -2.36
C LYS A 86 -40.64 -14.69 -3.37
N THR A 87 -41.15 -13.92 -4.32
CA THR A 87 -40.34 -13.19 -5.30
C THR A 87 -39.41 -12.19 -4.59
N HIS A 88 -39.94 -11.41 -3.63
CA HIS A 88 -39.11 -10.49 -2.82
C HIS A 88 -37.99 -11.22 -2.08
N ALA A 89 -38.28 -12.39 -1.50
CA ALA A 89 -37.28 -13.20 -0.81
C ALA A 89 -36.21 -13.76 -1.79
N GLU A 90 -36.62 -14.10 -3.02
CA GLU A 90 -35.71 -14.54 -4.08
C GLU A 90 -34.86 -13.38 -4.58
N ASP A 91 -35.44 -12.20 -4.79
CA ASP A 91 -34.76 -10.97 -5.19
C ASP A 91 -33.78 -10.49 -4.12
N LEU A 92 -34.17 -10.52 -2.82
CA LEU A 92 -33.26 -10.22 -1.71
C LEU A 92 -32.07 -11.16 -1.69
N ASN A 93 -32.29 -12.43 -1.98
CA ASN A 93 -31.21 -13.42 -2.02
C ASN A 93 -30.28 -13.23 -3.22
N ALA A 94 -30.84 -13.04 -4.41
CA ALA A 94 -30.08 -12.90 -5.66
C ALA A 94 -29.40 -11.53 -5.79
N GLY A 95 -30.01 -10.48 -5.25
CA GLY A 95 -29.53 -9.10 -5.28
C GLY A 95 -28.69 -8.74 -4.05
N PRO A 96 -29.29 -8.10 -3.03
CA PRO A 96 -28.57 -7.53 -1.88
C PRO A 96 -27.67 -8.51 -1.14
N LEU A 97 -28.18 -9.72 -0.83
CA LEU A 97 -27.42 -10.72 -0.08
C LEU A 97 -26.22 -11.25 -0.89
N HIS A 98 -26.44 -11.51 -2.17
CA HIS A 98 -25.35 -11.94 -3.05
C HIS A 98 -24.25 -10.88 -3.13
N ARG A 99 -24.60 -9.61 -3.41
CA ARG A 99 -23.63 -8.51 -3.50
C ARG A 99 -22.91 -8.26 -2.18
N LEU A 100 -23.63 -8.31 -1.07
CA LEU A 100 -23.02 -8.20 0.27
C LEU A 100 -22.02 -9.34 0.53
N THR A 101 -22.33 -10.56 0.05
CA THR A 101 -21.43 -11.70 0.19
C THR A 101 -20.16 -11.52 -0.63
N VAL A 102 -20.27 -10.95 -1.84
CA VAL A 102 -19.09 -10.58 -2.67
C VAL A 102 -18.29 -9.49 -1.96
N MET A 103 -18.96 -8.44 -1.51
CA MET A 103 -18.30 -7.32 -0.79
C MET A 103 -17.49 -7.80 0.43
N ILE A 104 -18.01 -8.74 1.20
CA ILE A 104 -17.29 -9.30 2.36
C ILE A 104 -16.00 -10.01 1.91
N LYS A 105 -16.06 -10.79 0.84
CA LYS A 105 -14.87 -11.45 0.28
C LYS A 105 -13.83 -10.44 -0.20
N ASP A 106 -14.29 -9.42 -0.93
CA ASP A 106 -13.42 -8.36 -1.43
C ASP A 106 -12.80 -7.55 -0.28
N LYS A 107 -13.59 -7.24 0.75
CA LYS A 107 -13.08 -6.59 1.96
C LYS A 107 -12.00 -7.40 2.67
N GLN A 108 -12.19 -8.71 2.77
CA GLN A 108 -11.17 -9.62 3.33
C GLN A 108 -9.89 -9.58 2.47
N GLN A 109 -10.03 -9.58 1.15
CA GLN A 109 -8.91 -9.48 0.23
C GLN A 109 -8.21 -8.12 0.32
N ILE A 110 -8.96 -7.03 0.36
CA ILE A 110 -8.42 -5.67 0.55
C ILE A 110 -7.62 -5.59 1.84
N LYS A 111 -8.15 -6.12 2.95
CA LYS A 111 -7.43 -6.16 4.22
C LYS A 111 -6.13 -6.96 4.11
N LYS A 112 -6.17 -8.14 3.48
CA LYS A 112 -5.00 -8.98 3.26
C LYS A 112 -3.95 -8.26 2.41
N SER A 113 -4.39 -7.63 1.32
CA SER A 113 -3.53 -6.83 0.45
C SER A 113 -2.90 -5.65 1.20
N TYR A 114 -3.72 -4.89 1.94
CA TYR A 114 -3.23 -3.80 2.78
C TYR A 114 -2.11 -4.24 3.73
N VAL A 115 -2.30 -5.35 4.46
CA VAL A 115 -1.27 -5.87 5.38
C VAL A 115 0.00 -6.25 4.61
N GLY A 116 -0.14 -6.97 3.49
CA GLY A 116 1.00 -7.41 2.68
C GLY A 116 1.80 -6.24 2.11
N VAL A 117 1.12 -5.26 1.52
CA VAL A 117 1.77 -4.07 0.96
C VAL A 117 2.40 -3.21 2.05
N HIS A 118 1.71 -3.00 3.18
CA HIS A 118 2.28 -2.28 4.32
C HIS A 118 3.60 -2.91 4.78
N GLN A 119 3.60 -4.22 4.99
CA GLN A 119 4.81 -4.96 5.39
C GLN A 119 5.93 -4.84 4.35
N GLN A 120 5.58 -4.88 3.07
CA GLN A 120 6.54 -4.78 1.98
C GLN A 120 7.21 -3.41 1.93
N ILE A 121 6.43 -2.32 1.95
CA ILE A 121 6.98 -0.96 1.88
C ILE A 121 7.78 -0.62 3.13
N GLU A 122 7.34 -1.06 4.31
CA GLU A 122 8.05 -0.88 5.58
C GLU A 122 9.37 -1.68 5.60
N ALA A 123 9.34 -2.94 5.14
CA ALA A 123 10.53 -3.78 5.06
C ALA A 123 11.57 -3.19 4.10
N GLU A 124 11.16 -2.68 2.93
CA GLU A 124 12.07 -2.04 1.98
C GLU A 124 12.64 -0.74 2.56
N MET A 125 11.81 0.07 3.20
CA MET A 125 12.25 1.26 3.91
C MET A 125 13.29 0.91 4.99
N PHE A 126 13.03 -0.10 5.81
CA PHE A 126 13.96 -0.57 6.85
C PHE A 126 15.26 -1.11 6.25
N LYS A 127 15.16 -1.88 5.16
CA LYS A 127 16.32 -2.44 4.46
C LYS A 127 17.25 -1.34 3.97
N VAL A 128 16.70 -0.36 3.24
CA VAL A 128 17.49 0.73 2.64
C VAL A 128 18.07 1.67 3.70
N THR A 129 17.29 2.04 4.73
CA THR A 129 17.69 3.07 5.70
C THR A 129 18.49 2.53 6.88
N LYS A 130 18.38 1.23 7.18
CA LYS A 130 19.06 0.61 8.33
C LYS A 130 19.97 -0.55 7.92
N THR A 131 19.41 -1.62 7.32
CA THR A 131 20.15 -2.86 7.12
C THR A 131 21.35 -2.69 6.20
N GLU A 132 21.18 -2.01 5.07
CA GLU A 132 22.25 -1.77 4.09
C GLU A 132 23.32 -0.84 4.66
N LEU A 133 22.91 0.24 5.32
CA LEU A 133 23.83 1.19 5.94
C LEU A 133 24.65 0.55 7.08
N GLU A 134 24.02 -0.25 7.93
CA GLU A 134 24.75 -0.92 9.04
C GLU A 134 25.76 -1.96 8.53
N LYS A 135 25.46 -2.66 7.45
CA LYS A 135 26.44 -3.53 6.77
C LYS A 135 27.64 -2.74 6.27
N LEU A 136 27.41 -1.62 5.60
CA LEU A 136 28.49 -0.76 5.11
C LEU A 136 29.31 -0.16 6.26
N LYS A 137 28.67 0.31 7.32
CA LYS A 137 29.34 0.83 8.53
C LYS A 137 30.24 -0.25 9.18
N SER A 138 29.73 -1.48 9.28
CA SER A 138 30.50 -2.59 9.83
C SER A 138 31.76 -2.88 9.01
N SER A 139 31.59 -3.00 7.69
CA SER A 139 32.72 -3.20 6.78
C SER A 139 33.70 -2.02 6.79
N TYR A 140 33.20 -0.81 6.92
CA TYR A 140 33.99 0.41 7.01
C TYR A 140 34.90 0.40 8.24
N ARG A 141 34.35 0.09 9.41
CA ARG A 141 35.14 -0.05 10.65
C ARG A 141 36.23 -1.11 10.54
N GLN A 142 35.94 -2.22 9.84
CA GLN A 142 36.92 -3.27 9.59
C GLN A 142 38.06 -2.78 8.68
N LEU A 143 37.72 -2.15 7.54
CA LEU A 143 38.73 -1.67 6.58
C LEU A 143 39.61 -0.56 7.15
N ILE A 144 39.08 0.31 8.03
CA ILE A 144 39.90 1.29 8.77
C ILE A 144 41.00 0.56 9.57
N LYS A 145 40.65 -0.51 10.29
CA LYS A 145 41.64 -1.31 11.05
C LYS A 145 42.66 -1.97 10.14
N GLU A 146 42.23 -2.50 8.99
CA GLU A 146 43.14 -3.13 8.00
C GLU A 146 44.13 -2.12 7.40
N VAL A 147 43.66 -0.91 7.04
CA VAL A 147 44.48 0.16 6.52
C VAL A 147 45.52 0.62 7.54
N ASN A 148 45.07 0.84 8.78
CA ASN A 148 45.99 1.23 9.88
C ASN A 148 47.07 0.18 10.13
N SER A 149 46.68 -1.11 10.15
CA SER A 149 47.62 -2.21 10.28
C SER A 149 48.62 -2.27 9.08
N ALA A 150 48.12 -2.10 7.86
CA ALA A 150 48.95 -2.09 6.68
C ALA A 150 49.90 -0.88 6.64
N LYS A 151 49.43 0.30 7.08
CA LYS A 151 50.23 1.52 7.24
C LYS A 151 51.41 1.34 8.21
N GLU A 152 51.13 0.78 9.38
CA GLU A 152 52.19 0.52 10.35
C GLU A 152 53.23 -0.51 9.86
N LYS A 153 52.78 -1.59 9.18
CA LYS A 153 53.70 -2.56 8.55
C LYS A 153 54.53 -1.96 7.44
N TYR A 154 53.98 -1.02 6.66
CA TYR A 154 54.73 -0.29 5.63
C TYR A 154 55.77 0.63 6.28
N LYS A 155 55.43 1.38 7.33
CA LYS A 155 56.42 2.20 8.11
C LYS A 155 57.52 1.34 8.65
N GLU A 156 57.19 0.16 9.22
CA GLU A 156 58.19 -0.78 9.74
C GLU A 156 59.08 -1.34 8.62
N ALA A 157 58.54 -1.68 7.45
CA ALA A 157 59.33 -2.13 6.30
C ALA A 157 60.25 -1.04 5.78
N LEU A 158 59.81 0.23 5.75
CA LEU A 158 60.66 1.38 5.43
C LEU A 158 61.83 1.54 6.37
N SER A 159 61.60 1.44 7.70
CA SER A 159 62.63 1.57 8.72
C SER A 159 63.66 0.44 8.67
N LYS A 160 63.21 -0.78 8.30
CA LYS A 160 64.10 -1.96 8.19
C LYS A 160 64.75 -2.14 6.80
N GLY A 161 64.35 -1.36 5.79
CA GLY A 161 64.87 -1.45 4.42
C GLY A 161 64.61 -2.79 3.70
N LYS A 162 63.61 -3.58 4.17
CA LYS A 162 63.30 -4.92 3.66
C LYS A 162 61.81 -5.03 3.26
N GLU A 163 61.53 -5.68 2.11
CA GLU A 163 60.17 -5.93 1.59
C GLU A 163 59.28 -4.70 1.42
N THR A 164 59.86 -3.53 1.20
CA THR A 164 59.19 -2.22 1.15
C THR A 164 58.13 -2.17 0.05
N GLU A 165 58.45 -2.64 -1.16
CA GLU A 165 57.49 -2.66 -2.28
C GLU A 165 56.26 -3.53 -2.01
N LYS A 166 56.48 -4.68 -1.40
CA LYS A 166 55.39 -5.59 -1.05
C LYS A 166 54.48 -5.01 0.06
N ALA A 167 55.09 -4.34 1.03
CA ALA A 167 54.33 -3.68 2.10
C ALA A 167 53.58 -2.45 1.57
N LYS A 168 54.17 -1.71 0.62
CA LYS A 168 53.55 -0.61 -0.11
C LYS A 168 52.31 -1.09 -0.88
N ASP A 169 52.46 -2.11 -1.75
CA ASP A 169 51.36 -2.67 -2.53
C ASP A 169 50.20 -3.12 -1.65
N ARG A 170 50.48 -3.71 -0.47
CA ARG A 170 49.44 -4.08 0.50
C ARG A 170 48.74 -2.86 1.09
N TYR A 171 49.48 -1.81 1.44
CA TYR A 171 48.91 -0.57 1.95
C TYR A 171 48.08 0.14 0.89
N ASP A 172 48.54 0.22 -0.35
CA ASP A 172 47.82 0.82 -1.47
C ASP A 172 46.51 0.07 -1.75
N LYS A 173 46.55 -1.27 -1.79
CA LYS A 173 45.35 -2.11 -1.97
C LYS A 173 44.33 -1.95 -0.84
N ALA A 174 44.79 -1.88 0.40
CA ALA A 174 43.92 -1.66 1.56
C ALA A 174 43.28 -0.27 1.50
N THR A 175 44.07 0.76 1.19
CA THR A 175 43.61 2.15 1.05
C THR A 175 42.61 2.28 -0.08
N MET A 176 42.85 1.67 -1.24
CA MET A 176 41.92 1.65 -2.36
C MET A 176 40.58 1.05 -1.94
N LYS A 177 40.61 -0.11 -1.26
CA LYS A 177 39.36 -0.76 -0.75
C LYS A 177 38.59 0.15 0.18
N LEU A 178 39.27 0.82 1.10
CA LEU A 178 38.65 1.74 2.05
C LEU A 178 38.00 2.93 1.32
N HIS A 179 38.69 3.55 0.37
CA HIS A 179 38.16 4.69 -0.38
C HIS A 179 36.96 4.29 -1.26
N MET A 180 37.02 3.11 -1.87
CA MET A 180 35.88 2.59 -2.64
C MET A 180 34.67 2.33 -1.73
N LEU A 181 34.88 1.74 -0.55
CA LEU A 181 33.79 1.52 0.41
C LEU A 181 33.25 2.84 0.96
N HIS A 182 34.12 3.84 1.19
CA HIS A 182 33.68 5.20 1.57
C HIS A 182 32.72 5.78 0.53
N ASN A 183 33.11 5.72 -0.74
CA ASN A 183 32.26 6.22 -1.84
C ASN A 183 30.91 5.46 -1.90
N GLN A 184 30.95 4.13 -1.72
CA GLN A 184 29.71 3.32 -1.64
C GLN A 184 28.83 3.73 -0.46
N TYR A 185 29.43 4.01 0.69
CA TYR A 185 28.66 4.45 1.86
C TYR A 185 28.03 5.83 1.66
N VAL A 186 28.76 6.79 1.07
CA VAL A 186 28.24 8.13 0.75
C VAL A 186 27.05 8.03 -0.22
N LEU A 187 27.17 7.19 -1.26
CA LEU A 187 26.07 6.96 -2.23
C LEU A 187 24.86 6.30 -1.57
N ALA A 188 25.09 5.25 -0.79
CA ALA A 188 24.03 4.55 -0.08
C ALA A 188 23.30 5.47 0.91
N LEU A 189 24.05 6.30 1.64
CA LEU A 189 23.49 7.28 2.57
C LEU A 189 22.63 8.30 1.86
N LYS A 190 23.11 8.89 0.76
CA LYS A 190 22.36 9.85 -0.04
C LYS A 190 21.08 9.22 -0.61
N GLY A 191 21.20 7.99 -1.15
CA GLY A 191 20.03 7.25 -1.62
C GLY A 191 19.02 6.95 -0.52
N ALA A 192 19.50 6.54 0.67
CA ALA A 192 18.66 6.25 1.81
C ALA A 192 17.92 7.50 2.33
N GLN A 193 18.59 8.65 2.39
CA GLN A 193 17.95 9.92 2.78
C GLN A 193 16.79 10.26 1.86
N LEU A 194 17.01 10.23 0.54
CA LEU A 194 15.97 10.57 -0.43
C LEU A 194 14.86 9.52 -0.50
N HIS A 195 15.20 8.23 -0.35
CA HIS A 195 14.22 7.17 -0.22
C HIS A 195 13.32 7.38 1.01
N GLN A 196 13.90 7.77 2.15
CA GLN A 196 13.17 8.07 3.37
C GLN A 196 12.19 9.24 3.17
N HIS A 197 12.65 10.34 2.59
CA HIS A 197 11.77 11.49 2.28
C HIS A 197 10.61 11.06 1.35
N GLN A 198 10.93 10.37 0.25
CA GLN A 198 9.90 9.90 -0.68
C GLN A 198 8.92 8.93 -0.02
N TYR A 199 9.40 8.06 0.87
CA TYR A 199 8.53 7.15 1.62
C TYR A 199 7.51 7.90 2.48
N TYR A 200 7.94 8.88 3.28
CA TYR A 200 7.05 9.57 4.21
C TYR A 200 6.21 10.68 3.54
N ASP A 201 6.71 11.28 2.47
CA ASP A 201 6.05 12.41 1.82
C ASP A 201 5.08 11.98 0.72
N ALA A 202 5.32 10.81 0.11
CA ALA A 202 4.49 10.33 -0.99
C ALA A 202 4.01 8.88 -0.81
N THR A 203 4.91 7.90 -0.65
CA THR A 203 4.55 6.48 -0.73
C THR A 203 3.56 6.08 0.36
N LEU A 204 3.87 6.35 1.62
CA LEU A 204 3.01 6.01 2.75
C LEU A 204 1.68 6.77 2.72
N PRO A 205 1.65 8.11 2.52
CA PRO A 205 0.38 8.83 2.37
C PRO A 205 -0.50 8.30 1.26
N LEU A 206 0.04 8.11 0.05
CA LEU A 206 -0.73 7.60 -1.08
C LEU A 206 -1.26 6.18 -0.84
N PHE A 207 -0.46 5.33 -0.20
CA PHE A 207 -0.90 4.00 0.20
C PHE A 207 -2.09 4.03 1.15
N LEU A 208 -2.07 4.92 2.16
CA LEU A 208 -3.15 5.07 3.12
C LEU A 208 -4.38 5.73 2.48
N ASP A 209 -4.20 6.72 1.61
CA ASP A 209 -5.29 7.33 0.86
C ASP A 209 -5.95 6.34 -0.12
N SER A 210 -5.16 5.40 -0.68
CA SER A 210 -5.72 4.29 -1.46
C SER A 210 -6.64 3.41 -0.61
N LEU A 211 -6.25 3.08 0.61
CA LEU A 211 -7.12 2.35 1.53
C LEU A 211 -8.41 3.13 1.81
N GLN A 212 -8.30 4.42 2.11
CA GLN A 212 -9.47 5.28 2.34
C GLN A 212 -10.42 5.25 1.13
N LYS A 213 -9.91 5.47 -0.08
CA LYS A 213 -10.71 5.41 -1.31
C LYS A 213 -11.46 4.08 -1.46
N MET A 214 -10.77 2.97 -1.19
CA MET A 214 -11.40 1.65 -1.22
C MET A 214 -12.50 1.52 -0.17
N GLN A 215 -12.30 2.06 1.04
CA GLN A 215 -13.32 2.09 2.09
C GLN A 215 -14.54 2.92 1.67
N GLU A 216 -14.31 4.12 1.15
CA GLU A 216 -15.38 5.00 0.65
C GLU A 216 -16.18 4.34 -0.49
N GLU A 217 -15.50 3.66 -1.43
CA GLU A 217 -16.17 2.90 -2.49
C GLU A 217 -17.02 1.74 -1.92
N MET A 218 -16.52 1.08 -0.88
CA MET A 218 -17.30 0.04 -0.20
C MET A 218 -18.54 0.61 0.50
N ILE A 219 -18.44 1.78 1.13
CA ILE A 219 -19.61 2.46 1.72
C ILE A 219 -20.62 2.84 0.64
N LYS A 220 -20.17 3.33 -0.52
CA LYS A 220 -21.06 3.57 -1.68
C LYS A 220 -21.78 2.29 -2.12
N GLY A 221 -21.03 1.20 -2.25
CA GLY A 221 -21.60 -0.11 -2.60
C GLY A 221 -22.59 -0.61 -1.53
N LEU A 222 -22.24 -0.49 -0.25
CA LEU A 222 -23.15 -0.86 0.86
C LEU A 222 -24.41 -0.01 0.86
N LYS A 223 -24.29 1.31 0.63
CA LYS A 223 -25.44 2.20 0.46
C LYS A 223 -26.37 1.68 -0.64
N GLY A 224 -25.83 1.35 -1.82
CA GLY A 224 -26.62 0.78 -2.93
C GLY A 224 -27.29 -0.56 -2.57
N ILE A 225 -26.60 -1.45 -1.84
CA ILE A 225 -27.17 -2.70 -1.34
C ILE A 225 -28.34 -2.45 -0.38
N LEU A 226 -28.20 -1.48 0.53
CA LEU A 226 -29.26 -1.12 1.49
C LEU A 226 -30.42 -0.40 0.81
N GLU A 227 -30.17 0.45 -0.20
CA GLU A 227 -31.21 1.06 -1.03
C GLU A 227 -32.00 0.00 -1.77
N GLU A 228 -31.34 -0.98 -2.40
CA GLU A 228 -32.01 -2.10 -3.07
C GLU A 228 -32.79 -2.97 -2.08
N TYR A 229 -32.22 -3.29 -0.93
CA TYR A 229 -32.92 -3.95 0.17
C TYR A 229 -34.19 -3.20 0.55
N SER A 230 -34.10 -1.88 0.74
CA SER A 230 -35.24 -1.02 1.08
C SER A 230 -36.33 -1.03 0.01
N GLN A 231 -35.92 -1.01 -1.29
CA GLN A 231 -36.85 -1.06 -2.42
C GLN A 231 -37.60 -2.40 -2.49
N ILE A 232 -36.87 -3.53 -2.38
CA ILE A 232 -37.45 -4.87 -2.48
C ILE A 232 -38.40 -5.14 -1.28
N THR A 233 -38.05 -4.67 -0.10
CA THR A 233 -38.84 -4.88 1.11
C THR A 233 -39.97 -3.87 1.27
N SER A 234 -40.09 -2.91 0.37
CA SER A 234 -41.16 -1.90 0.41
C SER A 234 -42.49 -2.52 0.02
N LEU A 235 -43.39 -2.66 0.98
CA LEU A 235 -44.77 -3.07 0.79
C LEU A 235 -45.69 -1.86 0.98
N VAL A 236 -46.69 -1.72 0.12
CA VAL A 236 -47.50 -0.51 -0.07
C VAL A 236 -48.63 -0.37 0.98
N THR A 237 -48.36 -0.50 2.28
CA THR A 237 -49.26 -0.05 3.33
C THR A 237 -48.69 1.21 3.96
N GLU A 238 -49.54 2.13 4.42
CA GLU A 238 -49.12 3.41 4.99
C GLU A 238 -48.19 3.21 6.20
N GLU A 239 -48.45 2.22 7.04
CA GLU A 239 -47.61 1.84 8.18
C GLU A 239 -46.26 1.28 7.71
N LEU A 240 -46.25 0.39 6.71
CA LEU A 240 -45.03 -0.18 6.14
C LEU A 240 -44.25 0.85 5.33
N VAL A 241 -44.94 1.75 4.62
CA VAL A 241 -44.33 2.89 3.91
C VAL A 241 -43.60 3.79 4.89
N ASN A 242 -44.16 4.06 6.06
CA ASN A 242 -43.49 4.88 7.07
C ASN A 242 -42.26 4.19 7.63
N VAL A 243 -42.32 2.91 7.96
CA VAL A 243 -41.13 2.15 8.39
C VAL A 243 -40.04 2.16 7.30
N HIS A 244 -40.43 1.96 6.04
CA HIS A 244 -39.47 2.00 4.93
C HIS A 244 -38.95 3.40 4.65
N LYS A 245 -39.74 4.45 4.88
CA LYS A 245 -39.33 5.84 4.76
C LYS A 245 -38.26 6.19 5.79
N GLU A 246 -38.42 5.73 7.03
CA GLU A 246 -37.37 5.89 8.05
C GLU A 246 -36.06 5.16 7.67
N ILE A 247 -36.19 3.93 7.15
CA ILE A 247 -35.04 3.17 6.63
C ILE A 247 -34.40 3.94 5.45
N GLN A 248 -35.21 4.43 4.52
CA GLN A 248 -34.74 5.17 3.36
C GLN A 248 -34.01 6.45 3.78
N ILE A 249 -34.58 7.22 4.73
CA ILE A 249 -33.93 8.43 5.26
C ILE A 249 -32.56 8.06 5.88
N SER A 250 -32.52 7.00 6.68
CA SER A 250 -31.28 6.52 7.28
C SER A 250 -30.25 6.10 6.23
N VAL A 251 -30.69 5.45 5.17
CA VAL A 251 -29.82 5.03 4.04
C VAL A 251 -29.35 6.24 3.22
N GLU A 252 -30.24 7.22 3.00
CA GLU A 252 -29.91 8.45 2.26
C GLU A 252 -28.92 9.35 3.02
N GLN A 253 -28.88 9.26 4.34
CA GLN A 253 -27.92 9.98 5.18
C GLN A 253 -26.50 9.40 5.12
N LEU A 254 -26.29 8.21 4.53
CA LEU A 254 -24.98 7.63 4.36
C LEU A 254 -24.15 8.45 3.35
N ASP A 255 -23.18 9.19 3.86
CA ASP A 255 -22.21 9.91 3.04
C ASP A 255 -20.84 9.22 3.13
N PRO A 256 -20.38 8.59 2.02
CA PRO A 256 -19.09 7.90 1.99
C PRO A 256 -17.88 8.79 2.31
N GLY A 257 -17.97 10.08 1.97
CA GLY A 257 -16.84 11.00 2.17
C GLY A 257 -16.66 11.46 3.61
N SER A 258 -17.74 11.47 4.41
CA SER A 258 -17.71 11.86 5.82
C SER A 258 -17.74 10.70 6.81
N GLU A 259 -17.87 9.47 6.33
CA GLU A 259 -18.05 8.26 7.14
C GLU A 259 -16.93 8.09 8.19
N TYR A 260 -15.70 8.41 7.83
CA TYR A 260 -14.54 8.20 8.70
C TYR A 260 -14.11 9.45 9.47
N SER A 261 -14.87 10.55 9.45
CA SER A 261 -14.47 11.82 10.07
C SER A 261 -14.24 11.70 11.58
N SER A 262 -15.16 11.05 12.30
CA SER A 262 -15.03 10.84 13.76
C SER A 262 -13.85 9.90 14.10
N PHE A 263 -13.60 8.87 13.26
CA PHE A 263 -12.46 7.99 13.41
C PHE A 263 -11.14 8.75 13.20
N LEU A 264 -11.10 9.61 12.18
CA LEU A 264 -9.95 10.45 11.91
C LEU A 264 -9.66 11.41 13.07
N GLU A 265 -10.71 12.04 13.65
CA GLU A 265 -10.54 12.91 14.82
C GLU A 265 -10.00 12.16 16.03
N THR A 266 -10.50 10.94 16.28
CA THR A 266 -10.09 10.12 17.44
C THR A 266 -8.66 9.57 17.31
N HIS A 267 -8.23 9.23 16.09
CA HIS A 267 -6.97 8.54 15.82
C HIS A 267 -5.92 9.38 15.10
N ARG A 268 -6.20 10.68 14.96
CA ARG A 268 -5.24 11.61 14.37
C ARG A 268 -3.95 11.61 15.18
N THR A 269 -2.85 11.41 14.49
CA THR A 269 -1.51 11.48 15.08
C THR A 269 -0.87 12.81 14.74
N SER A 270 -0.14 13.38 15.69
CA SER A 270 0.76 14.51 15.41
C SER A 270 1.90 14.06 14.49
N ASP A 271 2.39 14.97 13.67
CA ASP A 271 3.59 14.71 12.90
C ASP A 271 4.76 14.44 13.86
N ILE A 272 5.41 13.29 13.64
CA ILE A 272 6.66 12.97 14.34
C ILE A 272 7.77 13.58 13.51
N GLU A 273 8.63 14.40 14.13
CA GLU A 273 9.84 14.86 13.47
C GLU A 273 10.67 13.66 13.02
N GLN A 274 10.83 13.56 11.72
CA GLN A 274 11.64 12.50 11.12
C GLN A 274 13.11 12.87 11.32
N GLN A 275 13.84 12.03 12.04
CA GLN A 275 15.29 12.20 12.12
C GLN A 275 15.89 12.01 10.74
N GLU A 276 16.56 13.03 10.24
CA GLU A 276 17.32 12.92 9.00
C GLU A 276 18.42 11.87 9.13
N ILE A 277 18.65 11.13 8.05
CA ILE A 277 19.73 10.16 7.99
C ILE A 277 21.02 10.92 7.72
N GLU A 278 21.85 11.03 8.74
CA GLU A 278 23.13 11.72 8.65
C GLU A 278 24.30 10.75 8.43
N PHE A 279 25.40 11.27 7.93
CA PHE A 279 26.64 10.53 7.86
C PHE A 279 27.16 10.29 9.28
N ASP A 280 27.51 9.05 9.60
CA ASP A 280 28.12 8.69 10.88
C ASP A 280 29.57 9.17 10.94
N THR A 281 29.78 10.35 11.51
CA THR A 281 31.10 10.97 11.60
C THR A 281 32.08 10.20 12.48
N SER A 282 31.60 9.30 13.36
CA SER A 282 32.47 8.43 14.16
C SER A 282 33.31 7.48 13.28
N LEU A 283 32.90 7.24 12.04
CA LEU A 283 33.67 6.44 11.08
C LEU A 283 34.90 7.15 10.54
N LEU A 284 35.01 8.46 10.75
CA LEU A 284 36.12 9.29 10.26
C LEU A 284 37.17 9.58 11.32
N GLU A 285 36.93 9.29 12.60
CA GLU A 285 37.80 9.66 13.73
C GLU A 285 39.24 9.15 13.62
N GLU A 286 39.44 8.01 12.94
CA GLU A 286 40.78 7.43 12.74
C GLU A 286 41.35 7.70 11.33
N ASN A 287 40.72 8.57 10.51
CA ASN A 287 41.17 8.81 9.12
C ASN A 287 40.91 10.25 8.67
N GLU A 288 41.89 11.12 8.86
CA GLU A 288 41.84 12.54 8.55
C GLU A 288 41.66 12.87 7.05
N ASN A 289 41.86 11.90 6.16
CA ASN A 289 41.79 12.09 4.70
C ASN A 289 40.37 11.85 4.16
N LEU A 290 39.39 11.48 4.95
CA LEU A 290 38.01 11.22 4.52
C LEU A 290 37.09 12.30 5.09
N GLN A 291 36.24 12.85 4.21
CA GLN A 291 35.26 13.86 4.59
C GLN A 291 33.84 13.29 4.55
N ALA A 292 33.00 13.70 5.49
CA ALA A 292 31.61 13.30 5.52
C ALA A 292 30.88 13.73 4.24
N ASN A 293 30.06 12.85 3.69
CA ASN A 293 29.25 13.08 2.49
C ASN A 293 30.03 13.40 1.20
N GLU A 294 31.36 13.32 1.21
CA GLU A 294 32.18 13.57 0.03
C GLU A 294 32.65 12.27 -0.65
N ILE A 295 32.49 12.21 -1.97
CA ILE A 295 33.02 11.11 -2.77
C ILE A 295 34.52 11.32 -2.97
N MET A 296 35.32 10.31 -2.61
CA MET A 296 36.76 10.32 -2.77
C MET A 296 37.15 10.11 -4.25
N TRP A 297 37.85 11.09 -4.81
CA TRP A 297 38.45 11.02 -6.14
C TRP A 297 39.98 11.12 -6.03
N ASN A 298 40.67 10.08 -6.45
CA ASN A 298 42.13 9.97 -6.42
C ASN A 298 42.57 8.87 -7.39
N ASN A 299 43.88 8.67 -7.50
CA ASN A 299 44.47 7.67 -8.41
C ASN A 299 44.04 6.20 -8.12
N LEU A 300 43.47 5.90 -6.96
CA LEU A 300 43.01 4.57 -6.62
C LEU A 300 41.48 4.38 -6.85
N THR A 301 40.73 5.47 -6.95
CA THR A 301 39.26 5.43 -7.04
C THR A 301 38.69 5.93 -8.37
N ALA A 302 39.48 6.64 -9.19
CA ALA A 302 38.99 7.29 -10.40
C ALA A 302 38.30 6.32 -11.39
N GLU A 303 38.92 5.16 -11.69
CA GLU A 303 38.33 4.15 -12.57
C GLU A 303 37.07 3.51 -11.94
N GLY A 304 37.13 3.24 -10.64
CA GLY A 304 36.00 2.67 -9.91
C GLY A 304 34.79 3.59 -9.88
N LEU A 305 34.99 4.92 -9.80
CA LEU A 305 33.89 5.88 -9.85
C LEU A 305 33.17 5.90 -11.20
N GLN A 306 33.90 5.75 -12.31
CA GLN A 306 33.30 5.64 -13.63
C GLN A 306 32.48 4.36 -13.77
N ALA A 307 32.96 3.24 -13.24
CA ALA A 307 32.21 1.98 -13.21
C ALA A 307 30.95 2.10 -12.33
N MET A 308 31.06 2.74 -11.17
CA MET A 308 29.90 3.02 -10.30
C MET A 308 28.87 3.90 -10.99
N LEU A 309 29.30 4.97 -11.67
CA LEU A 309 28.42 5.85 -12.43
C LEU A 309 27.66 5.07 -13.52
N LYS A 310 28.38 4.23 -14.28
CA LYS A 310 27.78 3.40 -15.32
C LYS A 310 26.70 2.47 -14.75
N THR A 311 26.99 1.77 -13.66
CA THR A 311 26.04 0.87 -13.00
C THR A 311 24.78 1.62 -12.52
N VAL A 312 24.96 2.78 -11.88
CA VAL A 312 23.83 3.59 -11.40
C VAL A 312 22.98 4.11 -12.56
N VAL A 313 23.59 4.48 -13.69
CA VAL A 313 22.88 4.91 -14.90
C VAL A 313 22.07 3.74 -15.49
N GLU A 314 22.65 2.55 -15.57
CA GLU A 314 21.94 1.35 -16.07
C GLU A 314 20.74 1.02 -15.18
N GLU A 315 20.89 1.02 -13.86
CA GLU A 315 19.79 0.82 -12.90
C GLU A 315 18.70 1.90 -13.00
N LEU A 316 19.11 3.17 -13.20
CA LEU A 316 18.15 4.27 -13.39
C LEU A 316 17.33 4.07 -14.68
N ILE A 317 17.98 3.74 -15.79
CA ILE A 317 17.30 3.50 -17.08
C ILE A 317 16.32 2.33 -16.95
N GLN A 318 16.73 1.22 -16.34
CA GLN A 318 15.87 0.06 -16.14
C GLN A 318 14.66 0.40 -15.26
N THR A 319 14.88 1.18 -14.19
CA THR A 319 13.81 1.64 -13.30
C THR A 319 12.82 2.53 -14.06
N GLN A 320 13.32 3.48 -14.86
CA GLN A 320 12.47 4.37 -15.67
C GLN A 320 11.65 3.61 -16.72
N GLN A 321 12.24 2.62 -17.39
CA GLN A 321 11.48 1.77 -18.32
C GLN A 321 10.37 0.98 -17.61
N THR A 322 10.70 0.41 -16.46
CA THR A 322 9.71 -0.33 -15.65
C THR A 322 8.60 0.59 -15.18
N LEU A 323 8.94 1.82 -14.76
CA LEU A 323 8.00 2.84 -14.34
C LEU A 323 7.03 3.20 -15.46
N LEU A 324 7.54 3.51 -16.65
CA LEU A 324 6.70 3.83 -17.82
C LEU A 324 5.72 2.71 -18.16
N ASN A 325 6.19 1.47 -18.18
CA ASN A 325 5.33 0.32 -18.45
C ASN A 325 4.22 0.17 -17.39
N LYS A 326 4.53 0.45 -16.12
CA LYS A 326 3.53 0.39 -15.05
C LYS A 326 2.54 1.55 -15.11
N GLU A 327 2.97 2.75 -15.48
CA GLU A 327 2.11 3.90 -15.68
C GLU A 327 1.13 3.69 -16.87
N GLU A 328 1.58 3.06 -17.95
CA GLU A 328 0.70 2.66 -19.07
C GLU A 328 -0.38 1.67 -18.60
N LEU A 329 0.01 0.65 -17.83
CA LEU A 329 -0.95 -0.31 -17.27
C LEU A 329 -1.96 0.35 -16.32
N VAL A 330 -1.56 1.37 -15.55
CA VAL A 330 -2.48 2.18 -14.73
C VAL A 330 -3.53 2.83 -15.62
N LEU A 331 -3.11 3.51 -16.71
CA LEU A 331 -4.03 4.19 -17.63
C LEU A 331 -4.99 3.21 -18.32
N GLU A 332 -4.49 2.05 -18.75
CA GLU A 332 -5.33 1.01 -19.37
C GLU A 332 -6.38 0.48 -18.38
N LEU A 333 -5.97 0.22 -17.14
CA LEU A 333 -6.89 -0.30 -16.14
C LEU A 333 -7.89 0.76 -15.69
N GLU A 334 -7.49 2.03 -15.57
CA GLU A 334 -8.40 3.15 -15.29
C GLU A 334 -9.49 3.26 -16.37
N LYS A 335 -9.09 3.22 -17.64
CA LYS A 335 -10.02 3.25 -18.76
C LYS A 335 -11.00 2.08 -18.74
N LYS A 336 -10.49 0.87 -18.50
CA LYS A 336 -11.31 -0.34 -18.40
C LYS A 336 -12.33 -0.26 -17.27
N ILE A 337 -11.92 0.25 -16.08
CA ILE A 337 -12.82 0.44 -14.95
C ILE A 337 -13.86 1.51 -15.27
N GLU A 338 -13.49 2.60 -15.92
CA GLU A 338 -14.42 3.65 -16.35
C GLU A 338 -15.47 3.12 -17.34
N GLU A 339 -15.04 2.36 -18.35
CA GLU A 339 -15.94 1.71 -19.32
C GLU A 339 -16.88 0.73 -18.61
N SER A 340 -16.36 -0.11 -17.71
CA SER A 340 -17.17 -1.04 -16.93
C SER A 340 -18.15 -0.33 -16.01
N SER A 341 -17.75 0.81 -15.42
CA SER A 341 -18.61 1.62 -14.56
C SER A 341 -19.80 2.23 -15.32
N LYS A 342 -19.63 2.57 -16.58
CA LYS A 342 -20.73 3.11 -17.45
C LYS A 342 -21.78 2.05 -17.78
N ILE A 343 -21.45 0.77 -17.68
CA ILE A 343 -22.35 -0.35 -17.96
C ILE A 343 -23.14 -0.75 -16.70
N CYS A 344 -22.72 -0.30 -15.52
CA CYS A 344 -23.40 -0.59 -14.26
C CYS A 344 -24.78 0.09 -14.23
N GLU A 345 -25.85 -0.69 -14.35
CA GLU A 345 -27.24 -0.19 -14.34
C GLU A 345 -27.72 0.17 -12.92
N ARG A 346 -27.21 -0.54 -11.90
CA ARG A 346 -27.60 -0.36 -10.50
C ARG A 346 -26.46 0.22 -9.67
N LYS A 347 -26.80 1.04 -8.70
CA LYS A 347 -25.83 1.58 -7.73
C LYS A 347 -25.00 0.51 -7.03
N SER A 348 -25.61 -0.65 -6.71
CA SER A 348 -24.93 -1.78 -6.08
C SER A 348 -23.94 -2.50 -6.98
N ASP A 349 -24.01 -2.34 -8.30
CA ASP A 349 -23.13 -3.02 -9.26
C ASP A 349 -21.68 -2.52 -9.14
N ILE A 350 -21.47 -1.37 -8.53
CA ILE A 350 -20.13 -0.86 -8.20
C ILE A 350 -19.30 -1.88 -7.39
N VAL A 351 -19.95 -2.74 -6.61
CA VAL A 351 -19.30 -3.81 -5.84
C VAL A 351 -18.59 -4.81 -6.75
N LEU A 352 -19.11 -5.04 -7.96
CA LEU A 352 -18.50 -5.96 -8.94
C LEU A 352 -17.19 -5.41 -9.53
N LEU A 353 -16.91 -4.13 -9.33
CA LEU A 353 -15.69 -3.45 -9.78
C LEU A 353 -14.63 -3.31 -8.68
N LEU A 354 -14.93 -3.68 -7.43
CA LEU A 354 -14.03 -3.44 -6.30
C LEU A 354 -12.67 -4.13 -6.47
N SER A 355 -12.65 -5.37 -6.97
CA SER A 355 -11.41 -6.11 -7.22
C SER A 355 -10.54 -5.43 -8.29
N GLN A 356 -11.17 -4.89 -9.33
CA GLN A 356 -10.47 -4.14 -10.38
C GLN A 356 -9.93 -2.80 -9.84
N LYS A 357 -10.72 -2.09 -9.03
CA LYS A 357 -10.29 -0.85 -8.36
C LYS A 357 -9.16 -1.12 -7.38
N GLN A 358 -9.22 -2.23 -6.62
CA GLN A 358 -8.12 -2.65 -5.77
C GLN A 358 -6.84 -2.90 -6.57
N ALA A 359 -6.92 -3.68 -7.66
CA ALA A 359 -5.78 -3.95 -8.52
C ALA A 359 -5.17 -2.66 -9.09
N LEU A 360 -6.00 -1.67 -9.43
CA LEU A 360 -5.56 -0.36 -9.86
C LEU A 360 -4.76 0.36 -8.77
N GLU A 361 -5.28 0.38 -7.55
CA GLU A 361 -4.60 1.05 -6.43
C GLU A 361 -3.28 0.34 -6.05
N GLU A 362 -3.22 -0.98 -6.08
CA GLU A 362 -1.98 -1.75 -5.90
C GLU A 362 -0.94 -1.42 -6.98
N LEU A 363 -1.40 -1.28 -8.22
CA LEU A 363 -0.54 -0.90 -9.34
C LEU A 363 -0.01 0.53 -9.17
N LYS A 364 -0.86 1.48 -8.73
CA LYS A 364 -0.46 2.86 -8.38
C LYS A 364 0.59 2.87 -7.25
N GLN A 365 0.44 2.01 -6.24
CA GLN A 365 1.46 1.87 -5.19
C GLN A 365 2.79 1.34 -5.73
N THR A 366 2.74 0.39 -6.66
CA THR A 366 3.95 -0.10 -7.35
C THR A 366 4.65 1.05 -8.11
N VAL A 367 3.89 1.91 -8.78
CA VAL A 367 4.41 3.11 -9.44
C VAL A 367 5.10 4.04 -8.43
N GLN A 368 4.50 4.28 -7.27
CA GLN A 368 5.11 5.13 -6.23
C GLN A 368 6.40 4.54 -5.66
N GLN A 369 6.45 3.22 -5.45
CA GLN A 369 7.67 2.54 -5.01
C GLN A 369 8.80 2.68 -6.05
N LEU A 370 8.46 2.54 -7.34
CA LEU A 370 9.43 2.74 -8.42
C LEU A 370 9.91 4.20 -8.48
N LYS A 371 9.03 5.19 -8.23
CA LYS A 371 9.42 6.61 -8.13
C LYS A 371 10.38 6.85 -6.97
N CYS A 372 10.20 6.22 -5.81
CA CYS A 372 11.17 6.28 -4.72
C CYS A 372 12.55 5.75 -5.17
N THR A 373 12.55 4.64 -5.90
CA THR A 373 13.78 4.01 -6.41
C THR A 373 14.43 4.89 -7.48
N GLU A 374 13.64 5.47 -8.38
CA GLU A 374 14.13 6.41 -9.40
C GLU A 374 14.82 7.63 -8.77
N VAL A 375 14.17 8.26 -7.79
CA VAL A 375 14.74 9.42 -7.07
C VAL A 375 16.05 9.05 -6.39
N LYS A 376 16.14 7.85 -5.78
CA LYS A 376 17.39 7.35 -5.19
C LYS A 376 18.52 7.26 -6.23
N PHE A 377 18.26 6.58 -7.35
CA PHE A 377 19.28 6.41 -8.39
C PHE A 377 19.62 7.72 -9.12
N ALA A 378 18.63 8.60 -9.34
CA ALA A 378 18.85 9.91 -9.92
C ALA A 378 19.80 10.76 -9.05
N ALA A 379 19.60 10.77 -7.74
CA ALA A 379 20.47 11.49 -6.81
C ALA A 379 21.88 10.88 -6.73
N GLN A 380 22.00 9.55 -6.76
CA GLN A 380 23.30 8.88 -6.81
C GLN A 380 24.05 9.19 -8.11
N LYS A 381 23.33 9.17 -9.25
CA LYS A 381 23.89 9.56 -10.55
C LYS A 381 24.37 10.99 -10.53
N GLU A 382 23.56 11.94 -10.05
CA GLU A 382 23.90 13.36 -9.99
C GLU A 382 25.19 13.59 -9.19
N LEU A 383 25.26 12.98 -8.00
CA LEU A 383 26.44 13.09 -7.12
C LEU A 383 27.71 12.52 -7.77
N LEU A 384 27.61 11.34 -8.41
CA LEU A 384 28.75 10.74 -9.13
C LEU A 384 29.11 11.51 -10.37
N GLN A 385 28.13 11.95 -11.15
CA GLN A 385 28.35 12.69 -12.40
C GLN A 385 28.99 14.04 -12.13
N GLN A 386 28.55 14.75 -11.11
CA GLN A 386 29.16 16.02 -10.68
C GLN A 386 30.63 15.79 -10.32
N LYS A 387 30.94 14.77 -9.49
CA LYS A 387 32.33 14.49 -9.09
C LYS A 387 33.22 14.10 -10.26
N VAL A 388 32.69 13.31 -11.19
CA VAL A 388 33.44 12.95 -12.42
C VAL A 388 33.68 14.17 -13.31
N GLN A 389 32.66 15.03 -13.52
CA GLN A 389 32.76 16.24 -14.34
C GLN A 389 33.70 17.28 -13.76
N GLU A 390 33.68 17.52 -12.45
CA GLU A 390 34.59 18.46 -11.76
C GLU A 390 36.04 18.09 -11.95
N ASN A 391 36.31 16.82 -12.20
CA ASN A 391 37.65 16.26 -12.32
C ASN A 391 38.00 15.79 -13.75
N ASP A 392 37.16 16.10 -14.71
CA ASP A 392 37.39 15.74 -16.11
C ASP A 392 38.65 16.44 -16.65
N GLY A 393 39.51 15.67 -17.27
CA GLY A 393 40.81 16.15 -17.79
C GLY A 393 41.87 16.48 -16.72
N LYS A 394 41.60 16.24 -15.43
CA LYS A 394 42.60 16.41 -14.36
C LYS A 394 43.27 15.07 -14.04
N GLU A 395 44.53 15.11 -13.70
CA GLU A 395 45.27 13.96 -13.21
C GLU A 395 44.83 13.65 -11.76
N PRO A 396 44.39 12.43 -11.44
CA PRO A 396 43.95 12.11 -10.10
C PRO A 396 45.10 12.25 -9.10
N PRO A 397 44.89 12.95 -7.96
CA PRO A 397 45.92 13.13 -6.97
C PRO A 397 46.35 11.79 -6.36
N PRO A 398 47.62 11.60 -6.07
CA PRO A 398 48.10 10.41 -5.37
C PRO A 398 47.64 10.44 -3.92
N VAL A 399 47.11 9.30 -3.45
CA VAL A 399 46.55 9.16 -2.07
C VAL A 399 47.65 8.97 -1.03
N VAL A 400 48.75 8.38 -1.44
CA VAL A 400 49.88 8.07 -0.54
C VAL A 400 51.11 8.86 -1.00
N ASN A 401 51.55 9.80 -0.17
CA ASN A 401 52.80 10.52 -0.42
C ASN A 401 53.94 9.73 0.20
N TYR A 402 54.45 8.76 -0.56
CA TYR A 402 55.53 7.86 -0.09
C TYR A 402 56.83 8.62 0.25
N GLU A 403 57.06 9.83 -0.28
CA GLU A 403 58.22 10.65 0.02
C GLU A 403 58.15 11.34 1.38
N GLU A 404 56.96 11.77 1.79
CA GLU A 404 56.71 12.32 3.14
C GLU A 404 56.77 11.26 4.21
N ASP A 405 56.13 10.10 3.96
CA ASP A 405 56.15 8.96 4.89
C ASP A 405 57.59 8.41 5.07
N ALA A 406 58.40 8.42 4.02
CA ALA A 406 59.80 8.02 4.12
C ALA A 406 60.65 9.05 4.88
N ARG A 407 60.37 10.35 4.77
CA ARG A 407 61.07 11.44 5.51
C ARG A 407 60.72 11.43 7.00
N SER A 408 59.48 11.11 7.36
CA SER A 408 59.06 11.05 8.77
C SER A 408 59.70 9.90 9.53
N VAL A 409 60.09 8.80 8.87
CA VAL A 409 60.76 7.64 9.45
C VAL A 409 62.29 7.86 9.57
N SER A 410 62.85 8.70 8.74
CA SER A 410 64.32 9.02 8.77
C SER A 410 64.65 10.13 9.80
N SER A 411 63.65 10.75 10.44
CA SER A 411 63.81 11.82 11.45
C SER A 411 63.50 11.35 12.90
N MET A 412 63.30 10.07 13.09
CA MET A 412 63.31 9.39 14.40
C MET A 412 64.56 8.55 14.51
#